data_680638276ba726d922fafc516cfd8c01
#
_entry.id   680638276ba726d922fafc516cfd8c01
#
_cell.length_a   1.000
_cell.length_b   1.000
_cell.length_c   1.000
_cell.angle_alpha   90.00
_cell.angle_beta   90.00
_cell.angle_gamma   90.00
#
_symmetry.space_group_name_H-M   'P 1'
#
loop_
_entity.id
_entity.type
_entity.pdbx_description
1 polymer ?
#
loop_
_entity_poly.entity_id
_entity_poly.type
_entity_poly.pdbx_seq_one_letter_code
_entity_poly.pdbx_strand_id
1 'polypeptide(L)'
;MSVITSLNKRAANLAQKALRLGGDFVHPVSDDSGNTPDYNDPNNIISPDGHIDLPHTVEWGEGFPSTTFLDPETGLLTTKTEGKPPLDEGTTIYDIYADRAERMGDEPLYTYKTNGEWVTKTGNEVLADIRQIAKGLMHYGLKKGDGVAFMCRTSYEWDVFDAAVMACGGVLATIYDTDSAEQIRNIVNNSDSRLLVVETTDMRAKADGADKECPALEHIICFENGGLDEIMAYGSGVSDEELDERIASIKKTDLCSIVYTRS
;
A
#
# COMPACT_ATOMS: atom_id res chain seq x y z
N MET A 1 42.96 11.54 -15.31
CA MET A 1 42.14 12.56 -14.63
C MET A 1 40.84 12.94 -15.36
N SER A 2 40.71 12.79 -16.69
CA SER A 2 39.51 13.26 -17.41
C SER A 2 38.25 12.35 -17.32
N VAL A 3 38.44 11.07 -17.09
CA VAL A 3 37.31 10.11 -17.06
C VAL A 3 36.55 10.18 -15.75
N ILE A 4 37.25 10.32 -14.61
CA ILE A 4 36.62 10.42 -13.28
C ILE A 4 35.79 11.72 -13.17
N THR A 5 36.30 12.82 -13.72
CA THR A 5 35.57 14.13 -13.73
C THR A 5 34.33 14.09 -14.59
N SER A 6 34.30 13.30 -15.66
CA SER A 6 33.14 13.14 -16.54
C SER A 6 32.07 12.22 -15.94
N LEU A 7 32.47 11.21 -15.20
CA LEU A 7 31.59 10.30 -14.47
C LEU A 7 30.89 11.02 -13.30
N ASN A 8 31.63 11.84 -12.55
CA ASN A 8 31.07 12.65 -11.47
C ASN A 8 30.05 13.69 -11.96
N LYS A 9 30.28 14.32 -13.12
CA LYS A 9 29.28 15.23 -13.74
C LYS A 9 28.02 14.50 -14.21
N ARG A 10 28.13 13.28 -14.71
CA ARG A 10 26.96 12.46 -15.09
C ARG A 10 26.16 11.99 -13.88
N ALA A 11 26.84 11.56 -12.82
CA ALA A 11 26.20 11.16 -11.57
C ALA A 11 25.46 12.32 -10.91
N ALA A 12 26.08 13.50 -10.84
CA ALA A 12 25.44 14.72 -10.32
C ALA A 12 24.21 15.13 -11.14
N ASN A 13 24.27 15.04 -12.48
CA ASN A 13 23.12 15.31 -13.35
C ASN A 13 21.97 14.29 -13.21
N LEU A 14 22.31 13.01 -12.96
CA LEU A 14 21.31 11.97 -12.71
C LEU A 14 20.65 12.13 -11.33
N ALA A 15 21.43 12.47 -10.31
CA ALA A 15 20.91 12.77 -8.98
C ALA A 15 20.00 14.03 -9.00
N GLN A 16 20.39 15.10 -9.71
CA GLN A 16 19.53 16.26 -9.91
C GLN A 16 18.26 15.96 -10.71
N LYS A 17 18.33 15.02 -11.65
CA LYS A 17 17.15 14.59 -12.42
C LYS A 17 16.21 13.73 -11.59
N ALA A 18 16.74 12.88 -10.72
CA ALA A 18 15.96 12.11 -9.77
C ALA A 18 15.28 13.00 -8.71
N LEU A 19 15.98 13.99 -8.21
CA LEU A 19 15.44 15.00 -7.28
C LEU A 19 14.36 15.89 -7.93
N ARG A 20 14.44 16.16 -9.25
CA ARG A 20 13.41 16.93 -9.99
C ARG A 20 12.16 16.11 -10.34
N LEU A 21 12.25 14.77 -10.33
CA LEU A 21 11.12 13.87 -10.60
C LEU A 21 10.31 13.54 -9.33
N GLY A 22 10.89 13.77 -8.13
CA GLY A 22 10.23 13.65 -6.84
C GLY A 22 9.76 14.99 -6.31
N GLY A 23 8.82 15.66 -7.02
CA GLY A 23 8.30 16.96 -6.59
C GLY A 23 7.85 16.97 -5.14
N ASP A 24 8.21 18.06 -4.45
CA ASP A 24 7.64 18.61 -3.21
C ASP A 24 7.75 17.84 -1.87
N PHE A 25 8.50 16.75 -1.76
CA PHE A 25 8.58 16.01 -0.49
C PHE A 25 9.94 16.02 0.24
N VAL A 26 10.89 16.82 -0.18
CA VAL A 26 12.16 16.95 0.54
C VAL A 26 12.23 18.32 1.19
N HIS A 27 11.84 18.39 2.47
CA HIS A 27 12.25 19.52 3.30
C HIS A 27 13.72 19.35 3.66
N PRO A 28 14.59 20.30 3.33
CA PRO A 28 15.98 20.24 3.76
C PRO A 28 16.02 20.31 5.30
N VAL A 29 16.60 19.29 5.92
CA VAL A 29 16.95 19.38 7.34
C VAL A 29 18.23 20.20 7.42
N SER A 30 18.21 21.33 8.13
CA SER A 30 19.40 22.05 8.50
C SER A 30 20.24 21.21 9.47
N ASP A 31 21.55 21.22 9.32
CA ASP A 31 22.45 20.74 10.36
C ASP A 31 22.25 21.53 11.67
N ASP A 32 22.84 21.08 12.76
CA ASP A 32 22.76 21.73 14.08
C ASP A 32 23.30 23.18 14.07
N SER A 33 23.95 23.62 12.97
CA SER A 33 24.42 24.99 12.77
C SER A 33 23.44 25.87 11.98
N GLY A 34 22.34 25.29 11.46
CA GLY A 34 21.33 25.99 10.68
C GLY A 34 21.72 26.20 9.20
N ASN A 35 22.78 25.57 8.72
CA ASN A 35 23.21 25.62 7.34
C ASN A 35 22.58 24.49 6.52
N THR A 36 21.95 24.84 5.41
CA THR A 36 21.50 23.87 4.42
C THR A 36 22.69 23.50 3.54
N PRO A 37 23.06 22.22 3.41
CA PRO A 37 24.13 21.81 2.48
C PRO A 37 23.81 22.23 1.05
N ASP A 38 24.81 22.73 0.32
CA ASP A 38 24.67 22.98 -1.11
C ASP A 38 24.65 21.67 -1.88
N TYR A 39 23.48 21.17 -2.17
CA TYR A 39 23.27 19.93 -2.95
C TYR A 39 23.64 20.06 -4.44
N ASN A 40 24.01 21.25 -4.89
CA ASN A 40 24.55 21.47 -6.23
C ASN A 40 26.07 21.26 -6.27
N ASP A 41 26.74 21.21 -5.14
CA ASP A 41 28.17 20.86 -5.05
C ASP A 41 28.33 19.33 -5.04
N PRO A 42 28.87 18.71 -6.10
CA PRO A 42 29.08 17.26 -6.16
C PRO A 42 30.02 16.74 -5.06
N ASN A 43 30.82 17.60 -4.42
CA ASN A 43 31.67 17.18 -3.32
C ASN A 43 30.91 17.04 -1.98
N ASN A 44 29.72 17.59 -1.89
CA ASN A 44 28.86 17.45 -0.72
C ASN A 44 27.91 16.24 -0.80
N ILE A 45 27.85 15.58 -1.97
CA ILE A 45 26.95 14.46 -2.21
C ILE A 45 27.71 13.13 -2.26
N ILE A 46 28.97 13.16 -2.61
CA ILE A 46 29.79 11.95 -2.78
C ILE A 46 30.97 12.04 -1.83
N SER A 47 30.98 11.17 -0.82
CA SER A 47 32.15 11.04 0.07
C SER A 47 33.39 10.52 -0.69
N PRO A 48 34.61 10.71 -0.15
CA PRO A 48 35.87 10.31 -0.81
C PRO A 48 35.97 8.81 -1.12
N ASP A 49 35.19 7.97 -0.44
CA ASP A 49 35.10 6.52 -0.63
C ASP A 49 34.00 6.12 -1.62
N GLY A 50 33.32 7.10 -2.24
CA GLY A 50 32.29 6.87 -3.25
C GLY A 50 30.89 6.65 -2.71
N HIS A 51 30.67 6.79 -1.40
CA HIS A 51 29.35 6.81 -0.82
C HIS A 51 28.63 8.12 -1.15
N ILE A 52 27.35 8.03 -1.44
CA ILE A 52 26.49 9.20 -1.59
C ILE A 52 25.86 9.46 -0.22
N ASP A 53 26.37 10.46 0.49
CA ASP A 53 25.71 11.01 1.65
C ASP A 53 24.47 11.78 1.19
N LEU A 54 23.38 11.06 1.00
CA LEU A 54 22.07 11.71 0.97
C LEU A 54 21.78 12.15 2.41
N PRO A 55 21.38 13.42 2.62
CA PRO A 55 21.15 13.97 3.98
C PRO A 55 19.97 13.34 4.73
N HIS A 56 19.44 12.27 4.22
CA HIS A 56 18.42 11.46 4.84
C HIS A 56 18.73 9.98 4.69
N THR A 57 19.61 9.46 5.52
CA THR A 57 19.27 8.21 6.15
C THR A 57 18.02 8.49 6.97
N VAL A 58 16.84 8.31 6.39
CA VAL A 58 15.65 8.11 7.21
C VAL A 58 16.02 6.93 8.07
N GLU A 59 16.28 7.17 9.36
CA GLU A 59 16.33 6.10 10.35
C GLU A 59 14.91 5.52 10.40
N TRP A 60 14.66 4.63 9.46
CA TRP A 60 13.53 3.73 9.54
C TRP A 60 13.85 2.84 10.73
N GLY A 61 13.40 3.19 11.92
CA GLY A 61 13.61 2.54 13.18
C GLY A 61 14.52 1.31 13.15
N GLU A 62 15.14 0.93 14.21
CA GLU A 62 16.08 -0.19 14.26
C GLU A 62 15.70 -1.32 13.29
N GLY A 63 16.39 -1.44 12.16
CA GLY A 63 16.25 -2.62 11.35
C GLY A 63 16.46 -2.58 9.84
N PHE A 64 16.68 -1.43 9.18
CA PHE A 64 16.95 -1.40 7.74
C PHE A 64 18.08 -0.45 7.36
N PRO A 65 19.35 -0.76 7.69
CA PRO A 65 20.45 0.01 7.15
C PRO A 65 20.44 -0.11 5.63
N SER A 66 20.25 1.02 4.95
CA SER A 66 20.34 1.12 3.50
C SER A 66 21.60 1.89 3.16
N THR A 67 22.40 1.36 2.26
CA THR A 67 23.58 2.04 1.71
C THR A 67 23.30 2.37 0.25
N THR A 68 23.39 3.66 -0.10
CA THR A 68 23.30 4.10 -1.49
C THR A 68 24.72 4.39 -2.00
N PHE A 69 25.10 3.80 -3.11
CA PHE A 69 26.42 3.94 -3.70
C PHE A 69 26.33 3.98 -5.23
N LEU A 70 27.35 4.54 -5.85
CA LEU A 70 27.54 4.46 -7.29
C LEU A 70 28.17 3.08 -7.60
N ASP A 71 27.45 2.21 -8.27
CA ASP A 71 27.97 0.92 -8.68
C ASP A 71 29.12 1.12 -9.68
N PRO A 72 30.36 0.67 -9.35
CA PRO A 72 31.52 0.90 -10.17
C PRO A 72 31.50 0.14 -11.50
N GLU A 73 30.71 -0.94 -11.60
CA GLU A 73 30.61 -1.75 -12.81
C GLU A 73 29.57 -1.19 -13.79
N THR A 74 28.44 -0.75 -13.26
CA THR A 74 27.31 -0.28 -14.08
C THR A 74 27.26 1.24 -14.22
N GLY A 75 27.90 1.98 -13.34
CA GLY A 75 27.82 3.44 -13.24
C GLY A 75 26.44 3.95 -12.83
N LEU A 76 25.60 3.09 -12.25
CA LEU A 76 24.27 3.42 -11.78
C LEU A 76 24.26 3.67 -10.28
N LEU A 77 23.41 4.61 -9.86
CA LEU A 77 23.12 4.81 -8.45
C LEU A 77 22.32 3.61 -7.95
N THR A 78 22.91 2.85 -7.02
CA THR A 78 22.34 1.61 -6.49
C THR A 78 22.14 1.74 -4.99
N THR A 79 20.94 1.43 -4.52
CA THR A 79 20.65 1.34 -3.09
C THR A 79 20.60 -0.12 -2.69
N LYS A 80 21.47 -0.50 -1.76
CA LYS A 80 21.46 -1.82 -1.14
C LYS A 80 20.89 -1.68 0.27
N THR A 81 19.78 -2.33 0.52
CA THR A 81 19.20 -2.45 1.85
C THR A 81 19.62 -3.79 2.43
N GLU A 82 20.22 -3.79 3.62
CA GLU A 82 20.44 -5.02 4.35
C GLU A 82 19.07 -5.55 4.76
N GLY A 83 18.65 -6.62 4.10
CA GLY A 83 17.33 -7.18 4.28
C GLY A 83 17.09 -7.63 5.72
N LYS A 84 15.88 -7.45 6.21
CA LYS A 84 15.41 -8.26 7.34
C LYS A 84 15.63 -9.74 7.02
N PRO A 85 15.84 -10.58 8.03
CA PRO A 85 15.72 -12.01 7.83
C PRO A 85 14.40 -12.30 7.12
N PRO A 86 14.34 -13.30 6.24
CA PRO A 86 13.11 -13.66 5.57
C PRO A 86 12.00 -13.82 6.62
N LEU A 87 10.81 -13.37 6.27
CA LEU A 87 9.62 -13.58 7.11
C LEU A 87 9.52 -15.06 7.45
N ASP A 88 9.08 -15.34 8.67
CA ASP A 88 8.90 -16.71 9.13
C ASP A 88 8.07 -17.53 8.15
N GLU A 89 8.40 -18.78 8.03
CA GLU A 89 7.68 -19.70 7.15
C GLU A 89 6.22 -19.77 7.61
N GLY A 90 5.31 -19.32 6.76
CA GLY A 90 3.88 -19.26 7.11
C GLY A 90 3.30 -17.88 7.31
N THR A 91 4.12 -16.84 7.51
CA THR A 91 3.64 -15.44 7.65
C THR A 91 2.82 -14.99 6.44
N THR A 92 1.61 -14.54 6.67
CA THR A 92 0.72 -13.95 5.68
C THR A 92 0.81 -12.42 5.69
N ILE A 93 0.18 -11.76 4.71
CA ILE A 93 0.10 -10.28 4.71
C ILE A 93 -0.69 -9.78 5.91
N TYR A 94 -1.78 -10.47 6.28
CA TYR A 94 -2.54 -10.11 7.48
C TYR A 94 -1.67 -10.16 8.74
N ASP A 95 -0.80 -11.16 8.89
CA ASP A 95 0.09 -11.26 10.06
C ASP A 95 1.03 -10.04 10.16
N ILE A 96 1.45 -9.48 9.02
CA ILE A 96 2.27 -8.24 9.00
C ILE A 96 1.48 -7.05 9.55
N TYR A 97 0.21 -6.91 9.16
CA TYR A 97 -0.66 -5.85 9.68
C TYR A 97 -0.91 -6.04 11.19
N ALA A 98 -1.22 -7.27 11.61
CA ALA A 98 -1.49 -7.59 13.00
C ALA A 98 -0.26 -7.36 13.90
N ASP A 99 0.92 -7.85 13.50
CA ASP A 99 2.19 -7.62 14.20
C ASP A 99 2.51 -6.11 14.32
N ARG A 100 2.32 -5.36 13.25
CA ARG A 100 2.55 -3.92 13.28
C ARG A 100 1.58 -3.21 14.22
N ALA A 101 0.30 -3.55 14.16
CA ALA A 101 -0.72 -2.97 15.00
C ALA A 101 -0.47 -3.31 16.49
N GLU A 102 -0.10 -4.56 16.79
CA GLU A 102 0.23 -4.99 18.14
C GLU A 102 1.45 -4.21 18.69
N ARG A 103 2.50 -4.04 17.91
CA ARG A 103 3.69 -3.28 18.31
C ARG A 103 3.40 -1.80 18.55
N MET A 104 2.49 -1.20 17.77
CA MET A 104 2.10 0.20 17.93
C MET A 104 1.11 0.39 19.08
N GLY A 105 0.25 -0.60 19.33
CA GLY A 105 -0.72 -0.53 20.43
C GLY A 105 -1.58 0.73 20.36
N ASP A 106 -1.47 1.58 21.39
CA ASP A 106 -2.18 2.86 21.46
C ASP A 106 -1.43 4.03 20.83
N GLU A 107 -0.24 3.77 20.24
CA GLU A 107 0.51 4.79 19.51
C GLU A 107 -0.09 5.05 18.13
N PRO A 108 0.06 6.27 17.59
CA PRO A 108 -0.40 6.63 16.24
C PRO A 108 0.19 5.71 15.16
N LEU A 109 -0.67 5.11 14.34
CA LEU A 109 -0.26 4.28 13.20
C LEU A 109 -0.58 4.94 11.86
N TYR A 110 -1.76 5.55 11.73
CA TYR A 110 -2.16 6.30 10.55
C TYR A 110 -2.58 7.72 10.94
N THR A 111 -2.20 8.66 10.09
CA THR A 111 -2.74 10.03 10.14
C THR A 111 -3.14 10.45 8.73
N TYR A 112 -4.40 10.77 8.54
CA TYR A 112 -4.96 11.13 7.25
C TYR A 112 -5.93 12.30 7.38
N LYS A 113 -6.30 12.90 6.25
CA LYS A 113 -7.20 14.05 6.23
C LYS A 113 -8.53 13.66 5.61
N THR A 114 -9.61 13.88 6.35
CA THR A 114 -10.98 13.68 5.85
C THR A 114 -11.84 14.87 6.24
N ASN A 115 -12.71 15.32 5.34
CA ASN A 115 -13.59 16.49 5.53
C ASN A 115 -12.86 17.76 6.01
N GLY A 116 -11.59 17.93 5.62
CA GLY A 116 -10.79 19.08 6.02
C GLY A 116 -10.08 18.94 7.37
N GLU A 117 -10.36 17.90 8.14
CA GLU A 117 -9.79 17.64 9.47
C GLU A 117 -8.77 16.48 9.43
N TRP A 118 -7.75 16.57 10.29
CA TRP A 118 -6.79 15.50 10.49
C TRP A 118 -7.34 14.47 11.48
N VAL A 119 -7.34 13.21 11.07
CA VAL A 119 -7.74 12.07 11.89
C VAL A 119 -6.53 11.17 12.09
N THR A 120 -6.32 10.74 13.33
CA THR A 120 -5.26 9.80 13.70
C THR A 120 -5.89 8.53 14.24
N LYS A 121 -5.40 7.39 13.75
CA LYS A 121 -5.76 6.05 14.20
C LYS A 121 -4.56 5.39 14.87
N THR A 122 -4.78 4.78 16.00
CA THR A 122 -3.78 3.96 16.71
C THR A 122 -3.64 2.58 16.10
N GLY A 123 -2.61 1.84 16.48
CA GLY A 123 -2.45 0.44 16.05
C GLY A 123 -3.66 -0.43 16.39
N ASN A 124 -4.14 -0.31 17.63
CA ASN A 124 -5.32 -1.06 18.09
C ASN A 124 -6.59 -0.71 17.29
N GLU A 125 -6.83 0.56 17.00
CA GLU A 125 -7.98 1.01 16.20
C GLU A 125 -7.90 0.50 14.77
N VAL A 126 -6.73 0.54 14.14
CA VAL A 126 -6.53 0.02 12.78
C VAL A 126 -6.83 -1.48 12.71
N LEU A 127 -6.30 -2.25 13.66
CA LEU A 127 -6.56 -3.69 13.69
C LEU A 127 -8.03 -3.99 13.95
N ALA A 128 -8.70 -3.22 14.82
CA ALA A 128 -10.12 -3.36 15.07
C ALA A 128 -10.96 -3.06 13.82
N ASP A 129 -10.62 -1.99 13.06
CA ASP A 129 -11.29 -1.64 11.81
C ASP A 129 -11.10 -2.77 10.77
N ILE A 130 -9.88 -3.28 10.57
CA ILE A 130 -9.59 -4.41 9.67
C ILE A 130 -10.44 -5.64 10.02
N ARG A 131 -10.42 -6.04 11.29
CA ARG A 131 -11.16 -7.22 11.77
C ARG A 131 -12.67 -7.04 11.61
N GLN A 132 -13.19 -5.84 11.90
CA GLN A 132 -14.62 -5.56 11.79
C GLN A 132 -15.09 -5.59 10.33
N ILE A 133 -14.30 -5.02 9.40
CA ILE A 133 -14.58 -5.10 7.96
C ILE A 133 -14.51 -6.57 7.50
N ALA A 134 -13.49 -7.32 7.91
CA ALA A 134 -13.33 -8.73 7.54
C ALA A 134 -14.55 -9.57 7.95
N LYS A 135 -15.04 -9.41 9.19
CA LYS A 135 -16.25 -10.05 9.66
C LYS A 135 -17.46 -9.65 8.83
N GLY A 136 -17.58 -8.37 8.46
CA GLY A 136 -18.65 -7.92 7.58
C GLY A 136 -18.61 -8.56 6.19
N LEU A 137 -17.41 -8.69 5.61
CA LEU A 137 -17.24 -9.40 4.34
C LEU A 137 -17.61 -10.88 4.44
N MET A 138 -17.28 -11.53 5.56
CA MET A 138 -17.73 -12.91 5.82
C MET A 138 -19.26 -13.01 5.94
N HIS A 139 -19.92 -12.01 6.53
CA HIS A 139 -21.38 -11.92 6.58
C HIS A 139 -22.00 -11.83 5.17
N TYR A 140 -21.36 -11.08 4.25
CA TYR A 140 -21.73 -11.06 2.82
C TYR A 140 -21.45 -12.38 2.09
N GLY A 141 -20.97 -13.39 2.80
CA GLY A 141 -20.70 -14.71 2.27
C GLY A 141 -19.35 -14.87 1.56
N LEU A 142 -18.42 -13.91 1.72
CA LEU A 142 -17.08 -14.02 1.15
C LEU A 142 -16.36 -15.24 1.73
N LYS A 143 -15.90 -16.11 0.86
CA LYS A 143 -15.13 -17.30 1.20
C LYS A 143 -13.67 -17.15 0.82
N LYS A 144 -12.83 -17.97 1.39
CA LYS A 144 -11.42 -18.06 0.99
C LYS A 144 -11.31 -18.38 -0.50
N GLY A 145 -10.55 -17.57 -1.21
CA GLY A 145 -10.33 -17.63 -2.64
C GLY A 145 -11.34 -16.88 -3.50
N ASP A 146 -12.41 -16.34 -2.91
CA ASP A 146 -13.39 -15.53 -3.66
C ASP A 146 -12.78 -14.19 -4.07
N GLY A 147 -13.09 -13.74 -5.29
CA GLY A 147 -12.66 -12.46 -5.82
C GLY A 147 -13.47 -11.28 -5.25
N VAL A 148 -12.77 -10.18 -5.01
CA VAL A 148 -13.35 -8.87 -4.66
C VAL A 148 -12.76 -7.82 -5.61
N ALA A 149 -13.58 -7.29 -6.51
CA ALA A 149 -13.20 -6.18 -7.36
C ALA A 149 -13.31 -4.87 -6.57
N PHE A 150 -12.28 -4.03 -6.61
CA PHE A 150 -12.20 -2.85 -5.77
C PHE A 150 -11.75 -1.62 -6.56
N MET A 151 -12.62 -0.63 -6.66
CA MET A 151 -12.37 0.65 -7.33
C MET A 151 -12.46 1.78 -6.30
N CYS A 152 -11.33 2.13 -5.72
CA CYS A 152 -11.20 3.16 -4.70
C CYS A 152 -9.84 3.86 -4.85
N ARG A 153 -9.80 5.16 -4.59
CA ARG A 153 -8.56 5.92 -4.55
C ARG A 153 -7.80 5.59 -3.27
N THR A 154 -6.48 5.77 -3.31
CA THR A 154 -5.63 5.55 -2.14
C THR A 154 -6.10 6.41 -0.97
N SER A 155 -6.52 5.77 0.12
CA SER A 155 -7.05 6.37 1.34
C SER A 155 -6.85 5.42 2.52
N TYR A 156 -7.20 5.85 3.73
CA TYR A 156 -7.23 4.98 4.90
C TYR A 156 -8.19 3.80 4.69
N GLU A 157 -9.38 4.08 4.18
CA GLU A 157 -10.42 3.09 3.90
C GLU A 157 -9.94 2.05 2.88
N TRP A 158 -9.16 2.49 1.87
CA TRP A 158 -8.57 1.59 0.89
C TRP A 158 -7.65 0.57 1.56
N ASP A 159 -6.75 1.04 2.43
CA ASP A 159 -5.72 0.20 3.05
C ASP A 159 -6.34 -0.81 4.04
N VAL A 160 -7.25 -0.37 4.91
CA VAL A 160 -7.90 -1.27 5.86
C VAL A 160 -8.85 -2.27 5.18
N PHE A 161 -9.47 -1.87 4.06
CA PHE A 161 -10.32 -2.76 3.28
C PHE A 161 -9.50 -3.85 2.58
N ASP A 162 -8.36 -3.49 1.96
CA ASP A 162 -7.43 -4.45 1.36
C ASP A 162 -6.96 -5.49 2.38
N ALA A 163 -6.49 -5.03 3.55
CA ALA A 163 -6.08 -5.90 4.65
C ALA A 163 -7.23 -6.80 5.13
N ALA A 164 -8.46 -6.30 5.17
CA ALA A 164 -9.63 -7.06 5.58
C ALA A 164 -10.01 -8.16 4.56
N VAL A 165 -9.91 -7.88 3.26
CA VAL A 165 -10.08 -8.90 2.22
C VAL A 165 -9.04 -10.01 2.39
N MET A 166 -7.79 -9.64 2.67
CA MET A 166 -6.73 -10.61 2.93
C MET A 166 -6.97 -11.43 4.21
N ALA A 167 -7.50 -10.79 5.29
CA ALA A 167 -7.89 -11.48 6.51
C ALA A 167 -9.00 -12.53 6.29
N CYS A 168 -9.86 -12.32 5.31
CA CYS A 168 -10.87 -13.30 4.88
C CYS A 168 -10.31 -14.40 3.98
N GLY A 169 -9.06 -14.25 3.49
CA GLY A 169 -8.50 -15.09 2.44
C GLY A 169 -9.12 -14.83 1.07
N GLY A 170 -9.74 -13.67 0.86
CA GLY A 170 -10.24 -13.21 -0.43
C GLY A 170 -9.11 -12.78 -1.37
N VAL A 171 -9.45 -12.57 -2.63
CA VAL A 171 -8.52 -12.15 -3.69
C VAL A 171 -8.93 -10.75 -4.18
N LEU A 172 -8.12 -9.74 -3.87
CA LEU A 172 -8.42 -8.37 -4.30
C LEU A 172 -8.05 -8.16 -5.78
N ALA A 173 -9.00 -7.72 -6.58
CA ALA A 173 -8.80 -7.29 -7.97
C ALA A 173 -8.97 -5.77 -8.07
N THR A 174 -7.87 -5.03 -8.16
CA THR A 174 -7.91 -3.56 -8.16
C THR A 174 -8.33 -3.01 -9.52
N ILE A 175 -9.22 -2.00 -9.49
CA ILE A 175 -9.73 -1.28 -10.66
C ILE A 175 -9.34 0.19 -10.52
N TYR A 176 -8.81 0.79 -11.59
CA TYR A 176 -8.53 2.22 -11.61
C TYR A 176 -9.81 3.04 -11.73
N ASP A 177 -9.89 4.18 -11.07
CA ASP A 177 -10.99 5.13 -11.17
C ASP A 177 -11.20 5.69 -12.58
N THR A 178 -10.17 5.62 -13.42
CA THR A 178 -10.17 6.03 -14.82
C THR A 178 -10.62 4.93 -15.79
N ASP A 179 -10.88 3.71 -15.30
CA ASP A 179 -11.31 2.61 -16.16
C ASP A 179 -12.73 2.82 -16.69
N SER A 180 -12.94 2.37 -17.92
CA SER A 180 -14.25 2.41 -18.57
C SER A 180 -15.18 1.34 -18.01
N ALA A 181 -16.50 1.49 -18.25
CA ALA A 181 -17.48 0.48 -17.85
C ALA A 181 -17.16 -0.92 -18.43
N GLU A 182 -16.62 -0.99 -19.64
CA GLU A 182 -16.22 -2.25 -20.27
C GLU A 182 -15.01 -2.87 -19.53
N GLN A 183 -14.00 -2.05 -19.20
CA GLN A 183 -12.83 -2.51 -18.44
C GLN A 183 -13.21 -3.01 -17.06
N ILE A 184 -14.11 -2.30 -16.36
CA ILE A 184 -14.66 -2.72 -15.07
C ILE A 184 -15.28 -4.11 -15.19
N ARG A 185 -16.19 -4.33 -16.16
CA ARG A 185 -16.81 -5.63 -16.37
C ARG A 185 -15.80 -6.73 -16.72
N ASN A 186 -14.82 -6.40 -17.54
CA ASN A 186 -13.77 -7.35 -17.91
C ASN A 186 -12.95 -7.79 -16.68
N ILE A 187 -12.60 -6.86 -15.80
CA ILE A 187 -11.86 -7.16 -14.56
C ILE A 187 -12.73 -8.00 -13.62
N VAL A 188 -13.98 -7.60 -13.38
CA VAL A 188 -14.92 -8.33 -12.53
C VAL A 188 -15.12 -9.76 -13.01
N ASN A 189 -15.31 -9.95 -14.33
CA ASN A 189 -15.50 -11.28 -14.91
C ASN A 189 -14.21 -12.12 -14.87
N ASN A 190 -13.06 -11.52 -15.21
CA ASN A 190 -11.80 -12.26 -15.27
C ASN A 190 -11.30 -12.69 -13.88
N SER A 191 -11.62 -11.93 -12.85
CA SER A 191 -11.30 -12.24 -11.46
C SER A 191 -12.37 -13.07 -10.75
N ASP A 192 -13.44 -13.45 -11.42
CA ASP A 192 -14.62 -14.12 -10.84
C ASP A 192 -15.09 -13.42 -9.55
N SER A 193 -15.05 -12.08 -9.55
CA SER A 193 -15.38 -11.30 -8.35
C SER A 193 -16.84 -11.43 -7.96
N ARG A 194 -17.08 -11.83 -6.71
CA ARG A 194 -18.41 -11.91 -6.11
C ARG A 194 -18.90 -10.56 -5.58
N LEU A 195 -17.95 -9.71 -5.17
CA LEU A 195 -18.22 -8.36 -4.71
C LEU A 195 -17.54 -7.37 -5.64
N LEU A 196 -18.22 -6.29 -5.96
CA LEU A 196 -17.65 -5.08 -6.54
C LEU A 196 -17.84 -3.94 -5.54
N VAL A 197 -16.75 -3.42 -5.04
CA VAL A 197 -16.75 -2.32 -4.08
C VAL A 197 -16.21 -1.08 -4.75
N VAL A 198 -16.92 0.03 -4.63
CA VAL A 198 -16.55 1.31 -5.23
C VAL A 198 -16.57 2.42 -4.19
N GLU A 199 -15.69 3.44 -4.36
CA GLU A 199 -15.60 4.55 -3.41
C GLU A 199 -16.79 5.50 -3.54
N THR A 200 -17.07 5.98 -4.77
CA THR A 200 -18.02 7.07 -5.01
C THR A 200 -19.22 6.66 -5.83
N THR A 201 -20.29 7.47 -5.78
CA THR A 201 -21.48 7.30 -6.61
C THR A 201 -21.19 7.43 -8.10
N ASP A 202 -20.20 8.26 -8.48
CA ASP A 202 -19.75 8.36 -9.88
C ASP A 202 -19.09 7.05 -10.35
N MET A 203 -18.27 6.44 -9.50
CA MET A 203 -17.68 5.11 -9.77
C MET A 203 -18.78 4.03 -9.82
N ARG A 204 -19.78 4.13 -8.94
CA ARG A 204 -20.94 3.22 -8.94
C ARG A 204 -21.72 3.33 -10.26
N ALA A 205 -21.90 4.54 -10.79
CA ALA A 205 -22.58 4.76 -12.06
C ALA A 205 -21.82 4.15 -13.24
N LYS A 206 -20.48 4.18 -13.23
CA LYS A 206 -19.65 3.48 -14.24
C LYS A 206 -19.83 1.96 -14.21
N ALA A 207 -20.15 1.42 -13.04
CA ALA A 207 -20.37 -0.02 -12.84
C ALA A 207 -21.82 -0.46 -13.12
N ASP A 208 -22.70 0.44 -13.53
CA ASP A 208 -24.09 0.09 -13.82
C ASP A 208 -24.20 -0.99 -14.91
N GLY A 209 -25.04 -1.98 -14.63
CA GLY A 209 -25.23 -3.14 -15.50
C GLY A 209 -24.21 -4.26 -15.31
N ALA A 210 -23.17 -4.08 -14.48
CA ALA A 210 -22.22 -5.15 -14.18
C ALA A 210 -22.90 -6.38 -13.55
N ASP A 211 -23.91 -6.17 -12.72
CA ASP A 211 -24.76 -7.22 -12.14
C ASP A 211 -25.44 -8.12 -13.17
N LYS A 212 -25.70 -7.61 -14.38
CA LYS A 212 -26.33 -8.37 -15.47
C LYS A 212 -25.34 -9.08 -16.38
N GLU A 213 -24.13 -8.55 -16.46
CA GLU A 213 -23.10 -9.02 -17.39
C GLU A 213 -21.98 -9.81 -16.68
N CYS A 214 -21.94 -9.82 -15.36
CA CYS A 214 -20.95 -10.50 -14.54
C CYS A 214 -21.64 -11.57 -13.67
N PRO A 215 -21.72 -12.82 -14.13
CA PRO A 215 -22.55 -13.85 -13.51
C PRO A 215 -22.09 -14.27 -12.10
N ALA A 216 -20.82 -14.06 -11.76
CA ALA A 216 -20.31 -14.31 -10.41
C ALA A 216 -20.60 -13.19 -9.42
N LEU A 217 -20.94 -11.99 -9.91
CA LEU A 217 -21.13 -10.80 -9.09
C LEU A 217 -22.46 -10.87 -8.32
N GLU A 218 -22.38 -10.85 -7.01
CA GLU A 218 -23.55 -10.94 -6.13
C GLU A 218 -23.93 -9.58 -5.53
N HIS A 219 -22.95 -8.74 -5.21
CA HIS A 219 -23.18 -7.45 -4.59
C HIS A 219 -22.31 -6.35 -5.19
N ILE A 220 -22.89 -5.14 -5.29
CA ILE A 220 -22.17 -3.91 -5.59
C ILE A 220 -22.34 -2.95 -4.42
N ILE A 221 -21.24 -2.59 -3.77
CA ILE A 221 -21.23 -1.78 -2.54
C ILE A 221 -20.54 -0.45 -2.85
N CYS A 222 -21.12 0.66 -2.38
CA CYS A 222 -20.58 2.00 -2.57
C CYS A 222 -20.29 2.65 -1.20
N PHE A 223 -19.05 3.04 -0.96
CA PHE A 223 -18.63 3.64 0.31
C PHE A 223 -19.32 4.98 0.57
N GLU A 224 -19.42 5.85 -0.44
CA GLU A 224 -20.08 7.15 -0.31
C GLU A 224 -21.56 7.03 0.08
N ASN A 225 -22.19 5.91 -0.23
CA ASN A 225 -23.57 5.60 0.18
C ASN A 225 -23.68 4.87 1.53
N GLY A 226 -22.61 4.89 2.34
CA GLY A 226 -22.58 4.22 3.64
C GLY A 226 -22.24 2.74 3.58
N GLY A 227 -21.76 2.24 2.43
CA GLY A 227 -21.47 0.82 2.24
C GLY A 227 -20.39 0.28 3.16
N LEU A 228 -19.37 1.09 3.51
CA LEU A 228 -18.36 0.68 4.46
C LEU A 228 -18.93 0.53 5.89
N ASP A 229 -19.76 1.51 6.31
CA ASP A 229 -20.42 1.46 7.61
C ASP A 229 -21.37 0.26 7.71
N GLU A 230 -22.05 -0.07 6.62
CA GLU A 230 -22.91 -1.24 6.52
C GLU A 230 -22.13 -2.55 6.66
N ILE A 231 -21.00 -2.68 5.96
CA ILE A 231 -20.08 -3.83 6.11
C ILE A 231 -19.66 -3.96 7.56
N MET A 232 -19.20 -2.87 8.19
CA MET A 232 -18.76 -2.88 9.59
C MET A 232 -19.90 -3.25 10.54
N ALA A 233 -21.11 -2.75 10.31
CA ALA A 233 -22.27 -3.09 11.12
C ALA A 233 -22.61 -4.60 11.05
N TYR A 234 -22.57 -5.19 9.86
CA TYR A 234 -22.77 -6.63 9.68
C TYR A 234 -21.69 -7.49 10.33
N GLY A 235 -20.47 -6.96 10.49
CA GLY A 235 -19.39 -7.63 11.19
C GLY A 235 -19.73 -8.02 12.63
N SER A 236 -20.69 -7.33 13.25
CA SER A 236 -21.18 -7.68 14.61
C SER A 236 -21.93 -9.01 14.66
N GLY A 237 -22.35 -9.56 13.51
CA GLY A 237 -23.00 -10.86 13.40
C GLY A 237 -22.06 -12.05 13.25
N VAL A 238 -20.73 -11.80 13.16
CA VAL A 238 -19.69 -12.84 13.04
C VAL A 238 -18.80 -12.76 14.27
N SER A 239 -18.53 -13.90 14.89
CA SER A 239 -17.69 -13.93 16.11
C SER A 239 -16.21 -13.74 15.79
N ASP A 240 -15.41 -13.38 16.80
CA ASP A 240 -13.96 -13.30 16.64
C ASP A 240 -13.34 -14.68 16.40
N GLU A 241 -13.90 -15.71 17.02
CA GLU A 241 -13.46 -17.09 16.82
C GLU A 241 -13.64 -17.55 15.37
N GLU A 242 -14.78 -17.22 14.74
CA GLU A 242 -15.02 -17.55 13.31
C GLU A 242 -14.01 -16.83 12.40
N LEU A 243 -13.69 -15.58 12.69
CA LEU A 243 -12.67 -14.85 11.95
C LEU A 243 -11.27 -15.44 12.18
N ASP A 244 -10.91 -15.78 13.43
CA ASP A 244 -9.62 -16.33 13.77
C ASP A 244 -9.41 -17.72 13.12
N GLU A 245 -10.45 -18.56 13.06
CA GLU A 245 -10.42 -19.81 12.30
C GLU A 245 -10.20 -19.56 10.80
N ARG A 246 -10.84 -18.53 10.23
CA ARG A 246 -10.65 -18.15 8.84
C ARG A 246 -9.20 -17.69 8.59
N ILE A 247 -8.67 -16.80 9.41
CA ILE A 247 -7.28 -16.31 9.33
C ILE A 247 -6.29 -17.49 9.41
N ALA A 248 -6.47 -18.38 10.38
CA ALA A 248 -5.61 -19.56 10.55
C ALA A 248 -5.63 -20.52 9.35
N SER A 249 -6.68 -20.49 8.53
CA SER A 249 -6.78 -21.31 7.32
C SER A 249 -5.98 -20.77 6.13
N ILE A 250 -5.52 -19.50 6.18
CA ILE A 250 -4.84 -18.83 5.08
C ILE A 250 -3.36 -19.22 5.06
N LYS A 251 -2.83 -19.44 3.87
CA LYS A 251 -1.42 -19.79 3.66
C LYS A 251 -0.72 -18.71 2.86
N LYS A 252 0.56 -18.49 3.10
CA LYS A 252 1.39 -17.54 2.32
C LYS A 252 1.42 -17.81 0.82
N THR A 253 1.03 -19.02 0.39
CA THR A 253 0.94 -19.42 -1.01
C THR A 253 -0.43 -19.20 -1.64
N ASP A 254 -1.41 -18.78 -0.84
CA ASP A 254 -2.74 -18.47 -1.37
C ASP A 254 -2.68 -17.19 -2.20
N LEU A 255 -3.45 -17.14 -3.27
CA LEU A 255 -3.59 -15.93 -4.06
C LEU A 255 -4.29 -14.86 -3.22
N CYS A 256 -3.74 -13.66 -3.16
CA CYS A 256 -4.30 -12.55 -2.37
C CYS A 256 -4.67 -11.33 -3.24
N SER A 257 -4.02 -11.15 -4.39
CA SER A 257 -4.28 -9.99 -5.23
C SER A 257 -4.06 -10.29 -6.71
N ILE A 258 -4.85 -9.65 -7.57
CA ILE A 258 -4.69 -9.63 -9.03
C ILE A 258 -4.57 -8.17 -9.47
N VAL A 259 -3.46 -7.83 -10.10
CA VAL A 259 -3.21 -6.48 -10.60
C VAL A 259 -3.31 -6.47 -12.11
N TYR A 260 -4.19 -5.62 -12.65
CA TYR A 260 -4.38 -5.43 -14.07
C TYR A 260 -3.53 -4.26 -14.56
N THR A 261 -2.73 -4.51 -15.59
CA THR A 261 -1.93 -3.48 -16.24
C THR A 261 -2.58 -3.04 -17.54
N ARG A 262 -2.51 -1.75 -17.84
CA ARG A 262 -2.92 -1.24 -19.15
C ARG A 262 -1.85 -1.55 -20.18
N SER A 263 -2.21 -2.16 -21.26
CA SER A 263 -1.40 -2.35 -22.45
C SER A 263 -1.62 -1.20 -23.45
#